data_beb6d16f7720c1910db023fc625e25a3
#
_entry.id   beb6d16f7720c1910db023fc625e25a3
#
_cell.length_a   1.000
_cell.length_b   1.000
_cell.length_c   1.000
_cell.angle_alpha   90.00
_cell.angle_beta   90.00
_cell.angle_gamma   90.00
#
_symmetry.space_group_name_H-M   'P 1'
#
loop_
_entity.id
_entity.type
_entity.pdbx_description
1 polymer ?
#
loop_
_entity_poly.entity_id
_entity_poly.type
_entity_poly.pdbx_seq_one_letter_code
_entity_poly.pdbx_strand_id
1 'polypeptide(L)'
;KSKFLPAQGNQRELYDMKNMCWQIDSSPADVIVRDDETLEPFRPHILSVVDVFSGMGVATLVGKSNSLSLTRLLWKAIDKFGKPDMIKGDNGKDYLSKDFQSLLDSLNISYDAAIAYAGEQKALVERRFGTLQRARLSQMHGHIGNSLAKREMIEQKTPKKERKAKD
;
A
#
# COMPACT_ATOMS: atom_id res chain seq x y z
N LYS A 1 25.30 -9.27 -20.61
CA LYS A 1 24.59 -8.65 -19.44
C LYS A 1 24.38 -7.19 -19.77
N SER A 2 23.23 -6.80 -20.33
CA SER A 2 22.88 -5.42 -20.52
C SER A 2 22.63 -4.80 -19.14
N LYS A 3 23.47 -3.84 -18.77
CA LYS A 3 23.20 -2.97 -17.63
C LYS A 3 22.04 -2.06 -18.03
N PHE A 4 20.86 -2.33 -17.53
CA PHE A 4 19.80 -1.33 -17.52
C PHE A 4 20.31 -0.14 -16.70
N LEU A 5 20.61 0.96 -17.38
CA LEU A 5 20.80 2.23 -16.71
C LEU A 5 19.47 2.63 -16.10
N PRO A 6 19.38 2.92 -14.79
CA PRO A 6 18.16 3.45 -14.22
C PRO A 6 17.80 4.74 -14.95
N ALA A 7 16.57 4.86 -15.42
CA ALA A 7 16.09 6.09 -16.00
C ALA A 7 16.17 7.18 -14.91
N GLN A 8 17.13 8.05 -14.98
CA GLN A 8 17.23 9.25 -14.14
C GLN A 8 16.11 10.21 -14.56
N GLY A 9 14.96 10.13 -13.88
CA GLY A 9 13.83 11.02 -14.12
C GLY A 9 12.83 10.92 -12.98
N ASN A 10 12.25 12.04 -12.62
CA ASN A 10 11.14 12.05 -11.66
C ASN A 10 9.91 11.51 -12.39
N GLN A 11 9.27 10.44 -11.90
CA GLN A 11 8.05 9.89 -12.53
C GLN A 11 6.93 10.93 -12.70
N ARG A 12 6.93 11.99 -11.90
CA ARG A 12 6.00 13.10 -12.06
C ARG A 12 6.17 13.88 -13.37
N GLU A 13 7.35 13.82 -13.96
CA GLU A 13 7.63 14.47 -15.25
C GLU A 13 7.06 13.71 -16.44
N LEU A 14 6.65 12.43 -16.22
CA LEU A 14 6.00 11.61 -17.23
C LEU A 14 4.48 11.88 -17.33
N TYR A 15 3.91 12.54 -16.34
CA TYR A 15 2.48 12.79 -16.24
C TYR A 15 2.28 14.26 -15.88
N ASP A 16 1.62 15.00 -16.75
CA ASP A 16 1.48 16.45 -16.67
C ASP A 16 0.18 16.92 -16.03
N MET A 17 -0.73 15.99 -15.74
CA MET A 17 -1.99 16.29 -15.03
C MET A 17 -2.43 15.19 -14.09
N LYS A 18 -3.34 15.55 -13.19
CA LYS A 18 -3.95 14.61 -12.24
C LYS A 18 -4.78 13.55 -12.97
N ASN A 19 -4.84 12.37 -12.38
CA ASN A 19 -5.61 11.22 -12.86
C ASN A 19 -5.09 10.56 -14.14
N MET A 20 -3.97 10.99 -14.71
CA MET A 20 -3.35 10.25 -15.82
C MET A 20 -2.83 8.88 -15.38
N CYS A 21 -2.18 8.84 -14.22
CA CYS A 21 -1.64 7.60 -13.69
C CYS A 21 -1.73 7.56 -12.16
N TRP A 22 -2.29 6.48 -11.65
CA TRP A 22 -2.24 6.17 -10.23
C TRP A 22 -1.30 4.99 -9.95
N GLN A 23 -0.63 5.02 -8.82
CA GLN A 23 0.11 3.87 -8.30
C GLN A 23 -0.70 3.23 -7.18
N ILE A 24 -0.87 1.89 -7.24
CA ILE A 24 -1.53 1.10 -6.21
C ILE A 24 -0.57 0.05 -5.68
N ASP A 25 -0.51 -0.10 -4.35
CA ASP A 25 0.34 -1.11 -3.72
C ASP A 25 -0.18 -1.48 -2.32
N SER A 26 0.35 -2.58 -1.78
CA SER A 26 0.05 -3.08 -0.45
C SER A 26 1.32 -3.31 0.36
N SER A 27 1.25 -3.03 1.66
CA SER A 27 2.36 -3.29 2.59
C SER A 27 1.82 -3.79 3.91
N PRO A 28 2.47 -4.76 4.58
CA PRO A 28 2.12 -5.10 5.94
C PRO A 28 2.25 -3.88 6.87
N ALA A 29 1.26 -3.63 7.69
CA ALA A 29 1.33 -2.57 8.71
C ALA A 29 2.30 -2.93 9.82
N ASP A 30 3.00 -1.94 10.39
CA ASP A 30 3.89 -2.18 11.56
C ASP A 30 3.13 -2.08 12.89
N VAL A 31 1.96 -2.70 12.92
CA VAL A 31 1.09 -2.79 14.09
C VAL A 31 0.41 -4.16 14.13
N ILE A 32 0.20 -4.68 15.32
CA ILE A 32 -0.67 -5.83 15.57
C ILE A 32 -1.99 -5.29 16.11
N VAL A 33 -3.08 -5.76 15.56
CA VAL A 33 -4.44 -5.47 16.01
C VAL A 33 -5.15 -6.77 16.37
N ARG A 34 -6.27 -6.68 17.08
CA ARG A 34 -7.15 -7.82 17.32
C ARG A 34 -8.33 -7.79 16.37
N ASP A 35 -8.76 -8.94 15.98
CA ASP A 35 -10.03 -9.12 15.29
C ASP A 35 -11.19 -8.93 16.28
N ASP A 36 -12.19 -8.16 15.91
CA ASP A 36 -13.32 -7.82 16.81
C ASP A 36 -14.21 -9.02 17.16
N GLU A 37 -14.24 -10.05 16.31
CA GLU A 37 -15.09 -11.23 16.49
C GLU A 37 -14.32 -12.37 17.19
N THR A 38 -13.11 -12.65 16.72
CA THR A 38 -12.31 -13.79 17.22
C THR A 38 -11.38 -13.43 18.37
N LEU A 39 -11.13 -12.12 18.57
CA LEU A 39 -10.14 -11.58 19.51
C LEU A 39 -8.70 -12.04 19.23
N GLU A 40 -8.46 -12.72 18.12
CA GLU A 40 -7.12 -13.18 17.74
C GLU A 40 -6.26 -12.03 17.21
N PRO A 41 -5.00 -11.98 17.63
CA PRO A 41 -4.09 -10.94 17.15
C PRO A 41 -3.65 -11.24 15.72
N PHE A 42 -3.71 -10.21 14.85
CA PHE A 42 -3.20 -10.31 13.48
C PHE A 42 -2.50 -9.03 13.06
N ARG A 43 -1.70 -9.13 12.00
CA ARG A 43 -1.01 -8.01 11.38
C ARG A 43 -1.77 -7.58 10.12
N PRO A 44 -2.41 -6.39 10.11
CA PRO A 44 -3.15 -5.94 8.95
C PRO A 44 -2.23 -5.50 7.81
N HIS A 45 -2.80 -5.29 6.63
CA HIS A 45 -2.15 -4.70 5.48
C HIS A 45 -2.62 -3.25 5.27
N ILE A 46 -1.71 -2.38 4.87
CA ILE A 46 -2.02 -1.07 4.34
C ILE A 46 -2.18 -1.23 2.83
N LEU A 47 -3.35 -0.91 2.30
CA LEU A 47 -3.54 -0.69 0.87
C LEU A 47 -3.50 0.80 0.61
N SER A 48 -2.79 1.23 -0.42
CA SER A 48 -2.72 2.63 -0.81
C SER A 48 -2.76 2.80 -2.31
N VAL A 49 -3.45 3.85 -2.74
CA VAL A 49 -3.42 4.36 -4.10
C VAL A 49 -3.03 5.84 -4.08
N VAL A 50 -2.16 6.23 -5.01
CA VAL A 50 -1.58 7.59 -5.10
C VAL A 50 -1.60 8.05 -6.54
N ASP A 51 -2.11 9.25 -6.79
CA ASP A 51 -1.97 9.92 -8.07
C ASP A 51 -0.51 10.39 -8.25
N VAL A 52 0.10 10.01 -9.36
CA VAL A 52 1.54 10.23 -9.59
C VAL A 52 1.86 11.71 -9.72
N PHE A 53 1.00 12.46 -10.40
CA PHE A 53 1.23 13.89 -10.62
C PHE A 53 1.07 14.69 -9.32
N SER A 54 -0.08 14.60 -8.66
CA SER A 54 -0.38 15.43 -7.48
C SER A 54 0.22 14.90 -6.18
N GLY A 55 0.53 13.60 -6.11
CA GLY A 55 0.90 12.90 -4.89
C GLY A 55 -0.25 12.71 -3.90
N MET A 56 -1.47 13.10 -4.27
CA MET A 56 -2.68 12.86 -3.48
C MET A 56 -3.07 11.39 -3.53
N GLY A 57 -3.71 10.89 -2.49
CA GLY A 57 -4.12 9.50 -2.51
C GLY A 57 -4.93 9.08 -1.30
N VAL A 58 -5.37 7.84 -1.30
CA VAL A 58 -6.12 7.19 -0.24
C VAL A 58 -5.33 5.99 0.27
N ALA A 59 -5.40 5.75 1.57
CA ALA A 59 -4.93 4.51 2.17
C ALA A 59 -6.02 3.95 3.09
N THR A 60 -6.01 2.63 3.25
CA THR A 60 -6.91 1.91 4.16
C THR A 60 -6.17 0.75 4.81
N LEU A 61 -6.56 0.39 6.02
CA LEU A 61 -6.12 -0.84 6.66
C LEU A 61 -7.13 -1.94 6.35
N VAL A 62 -6.64 -3.12 6.03
CA VAL A 62 -7.43 -4.31 5.74
C VAL A 62 -6.82 -5.52 6.44
N GLY A 63 -7.66 -6.46 6.87
CA GLY A 63 -7.16 -7.71 7.46
C GLY A 63 -6.29 -8.49 6.49
N LYS A 64 -6.69 -8.56 5.22
CA LYS A 64 -5.97 -9.24 4.15
C LYS A 64 -6.07 -8.44 2.86
N SER A 65 -4.95 -8.34 2.14
CA SER A 65 -4.97 -7.85 0.76
C SER A 65 -5.60 -8.93 -0.13
N ASN A 66 -6.63 -8.54 -0.89
CA ASN A 66 -7.31 -9.38 -1.88
C ASN A 66 -8.02 -8.50 -2.91
N SER A 67 -8.56 -9.09 -3.98
CA SER A 67 -9.24 -8.36 -5.05
C SER A 67 -10.40 -7.49 -4.55
N LEU A 68 -11.18 -7.96 -3.58
CA LEU A 68 -12.29 -7.20 -3.00
C LEU A 68 -11.80 -5.95 -2.25
N SER A 69 -10.73 -6.08 -1.46
CA SER A 69 -10.16 -4.93 -0.75
C SER A 69 -9.54 -3.91 -1.70
N LEU A 70 -8.91 -4.37 -2.80
CA LEU A 70 -8.42 -3.50 -3.88
C LEU A 70 -9.57 -2.75 -4.57
N THR A 71 -10.65 -3.46 -4.90
CA THR A 71 -11.88 -2.88 -5.46
C THR A 71 -12.47 -1.79 -4.56
N ARG A 72 -12.60 -2.06 -3.26
CA ARG A 72 -13.10 -1.07 -2.28
C ARG A 72 -12.20 0.16 -2.18
N LEU A 73 -10.89 -0.04 -2.18
CA LEU A 73 -9.92 1.06 -2.18
C LEU A 73 -10.05 1.91 -3.45
N LEU A 74 -10.16 1.26 -4.61
CA LEU A 74 -10.31 1.93 -5.90
C LEU A 74 -11.57 2.80 -5.94
N TRP A 75 -12.72 2.25 -5.55
CA TRP A 75 -13.96 3.01 -5.49
C TRP A 75 -13.88 4.22 -4.55
N LYS A 76 -13.30 4.04 -3.37
CA LYS A 76 -13.06 5.13 -2.41
C LYS A 76 -12.18 6.25 -2.99
N ALA A 77 -11.20 5.88 -3.81
CA ALA A 77 -10.32 6.84 -4.46
C ALA A 77 -11.02 7.55 -5.62
N ILE A 78 -11.77 6.81 -6.45
CA ILE A 78 -12.53 7.36 -7.58
C ILE A 78 -13.59 8.36 -7.09
N ASP A 79 -14.32 8.02 -6.04
CA ASP A 79 -15.32 8.90 -5.42
C ASP A 79 -14.68 10.22 -4.97
N LYS A 80 -13.48 10.18 -4.46
CA LYS A 80 -12.79 11.36 -3.91
C LYS A 80 -12.05 12.20 -4.94
N PHE A 81 -11.45 11.59 -5.95
CA PHE A 81 -10.50 12.24 -6.85
C PHE A 81 -10.89 12.20 -8.33
N GLY A 82 -11.94 11.46 -8.68
CA GLY A 82 -12.28 11.13 -10.05
C GLY A 82 -11.56 9.87 -10.53
N LYS A 83 -11.84 9.46 -11.74
CA LYS A 83 -11.33 8.22 -12.37
C LYS A 83 -9.94 8.45 -12.96
N PRO A 84 -8.97 7.53 -12.78
CA PRO A 84 -7.70 7.58 -13.51
C PRO A 84 -7.82 6.99 -14.92
N ASP A 85 -6.88 7.33 -15.80
CA ASP A 85 -6.74 6.69 -17.10
C ASP A 85 -5.97 5.38 -16.99
N MET A 86 -4.99 5.32 -16.06
CA MET A 86 -4.12 4.18 -15.87
C MET A 86 -3.85 3.93 -14.40
N ILE A 87 -3.68 2.66 -14.04
CA ILE A 87 -3.18 2.23 -12.74
C ILE A 87 -1.90 1.41 -12.93
N LYS A 88 -0.85 1.77 -12.21
CA LYS A 88 0.38 0.97 -12.04
C LYS A 88 0.33 0.22 -10.72
N GLY A 89 0.51 -1.09 -10.76
CA GLY A 89 0.47 -1.93 -9.57
C GLY A 89 1.42 -3.10 -9.64
N ASP A 90 1.30 -4.02 -8.67
CA ASP A 90 2.13 -5.23 -8.61
C ASP A 90 1.59 -6.33 -9.54
N ASN A 91 2.46 -7.32 -9.84
CA ASN A 91 2.10 -8.58 -10.52
C ASN A 91 1.47 -9.62 -9.59
N GLY A 92 1.07 -9.24 -8.39
CA GLY A 92 0.43 -10.14 -7.42
C GLY A 92 -0.90 -10.71 -7.94
N LYS A 93 -1.23 -11.92 -7.49
CA LYS A 93 -2.47 -12.63 -7.91
C LYS A 93 -3.75 -11.82 -7.69
N ASP A 94 -3.78 -10.99 -6.65
CA ASP A 94 -4.94 -10.16 -6.31
C ASP A 94 -5.15 -9.05 -7.32
N TYR A 95 -4.06 -8.43 -7.80
CA TYR A 95 -4.07 -7.38 -8.81
C TYR A 95 -4.41 -7.91 -10.20
N LEU A 96 -3.99 -9.14 -10.50
CA LEU A 96 -4.23 -9.82 -11.77
C LEU A 96 -5.48 -10.71 -11.74
N SER A 97 -6.26 -10.66 -10.68
CA SER A 97 -7.50 -11.43 -10.56
C SER A 97 -8.52 -11.01 -11.63
N LYS A 98 -9.28 -11.96 -12.15
CA LYS A 98 -10.32 -11.70 -13.17
C LYS A 98 -11.30 -10.62 -12.72
N ASP A 99 -11.72 -10.65 -11.47
CA ASP A 99 -12.68 -9.70 -10.91
C ASP A 99 -12.14 -8.27 -10.92
N PHE A 100 -10.89 -8.08 -10.48
CA PHE A 100 -10.28 -6.75 -10.46
C PHE A 100 -9.98 -6.24 -11.86
N GLN A 101 -9.46 -7.09 -12.76
CA GLN A 101 -9.19 -6.70 -14.15
C GLN A 101 -10.50 -6.38 -14.90
N SER A 102 -11.55 -7.20 -14.76
CA SER A 102 -12.85 -6.92 -15.37
C SER A 102 -13.46 -5.60 -14.88
N LEU A 103 -13.25 -5.25 -13.61
CA LEU A 103 -13.66 -3.95 -13.10
C LEU A 103 -12.90 -2.81 -13.80
N LEU A 104 -11.57 -2.92 -13.91
CA LEU A 104 -10.76 -1.90 -14.59
C LEU A 104 -11.17 -1.74 -16.05
N ASP A 105 -11.39 -2.83 -16.76
CA ASP A 105 -11.86 -2.84 -18.14
C ASP A 105 -13.23 -2.15 -18.26
N SER A 106 -14.18 -2.46 -17.38
CA SER A 106 -15.52 -1.84 -17.37
C SER A 106 -15.47 -0.33 -17.12
N LEU A 107 -14.45 0.14 -16.42
CA LEU A 107 -14.22 1.56 -16.16
C LEU A 107 -13.32 2.23 -17.21
N ASN A 108 -12.87 1.50 -18.24
CA ASN A 108 -11.85 1.96 -19.19
C ASN A 108 -10.60 2.52 -18.47
N ILE A 109 -10.08 1.76 -17.52
CA ILE A 109 -8.84 2.06 -16.80
C ILE A 109 -7.80 1.03 -17.25
N SER A 110 -6.69 1.47 -17.84
CA SER A 110 -5.61 0.58 -18.21
C SER A 110 -4.80 0.14 -16.98
N TYR A 111 -4.31 -1.11 -16.99
CA TYR A 111 -3.46 -1.63 -15.93
C TYR A 111 -2.05 -1.91 -16.46
N ASP A 112 -1.05 -1.28 -15.85
CA ASP A 112 0.36 -1.50 -16.13
C ASP A 112 1.00 -2.19 -14.92
N ALA A 113 1.32 -3.47 -15.09
CA ALA A 113 1.98 -4.24 -14.05
C ALA A 113 3.44 -3.83 -13.93
N ALA A 114 3.83 -3.32 -12.78
CA ALA A 114 5.21 -2.89 -12.53
C ALA A 114 6.20 -4.03 -12.78
N ILE A 115 7.28 -3.74 -13.49
CA ILE A 115 8.36 -4.69 -13.72
C ILE A 115 8.96 -5.07 -12.37
N ALA A 116 9.11 -6.36 -12.11
CA ALA A 116 9.73 -6.86 -10.90
C ALA A 116 11.11 -6.19 -10.70
N TYR A 117 11.39 -5.70 -9.48
CA TYR A 117 12.62 -5.01 -9.09
C TYR A 117 12.83 -3.58 -9.63
N ALA A 118 11.85 -2.95 -10.27
CA ALA A 118 11.91 -1.54 -10.64
C ALA A 118 11.39 -0.65 -9.49
N GLY A 119 12.14 -0.53 -8.40
CA GLY A 119 11.77 0.23 -7.20
C GLY A 119 11.41 1.69 -7.47
N GLU A 120 12.02 2.30 -8.48
CA GLU A 120 11.71 3.66 -8.90
C GLU A 120 10.26 3.84 -9.36
N GLN A 121 9.63 2.78 -9.91
CA GLN A 121 8.25 2.83 -10.38
C GLN A 121 7.22 2.88 -9.24
N LYS A 122 7.62 2.55 -8.01
CA LYS A 122 6.75 2.52 -6.83
C LYS A 122 7.14 3.55 -5.75
N ALA A 123 8.17 4.34 -6.01
CA ALA A 123 8.76 5.25 -5.01
C ALA A 123 7.73 6.18 -4.32
N LEU A 124 6.68 6.60 -5.02
CA LEU A 124 5.66 7.49 -4.45
C LEU A 124 4.77 6.77 -3.44
N VAL A 125 4.27 5.59 -3.78
CA VAL A 125 3.41 4.81 -2.89
C VAL A 125 4.21 4.27 -1.70
N GLU A 126 5.46 3.83 -1.91
CA GLU A 126 6.36 3.40 -0.84
C GLU A 126 6.67 4.53 0.15
N ARG A 127 6.94 5.74 -0.34
CA ARG A 127 7.12 6.92 0.51
C ARG A 127 5.88 7.19 1.35
N ARG A 128 4.69 6.99 0.80
CA ARG A 128 3.42 7.13 1.50
C ARG A 128 3.28 6.10 2.62
N PHE A 129 3.63 4.84 2.38
CA PHE A 129 3.67 3.82 3.44
C PHE A 129 4.61 4.23 4.57
N GLY A 130 5.84 4.65 4.23
CA GLY A 130 6.79 5.14 5.22
C GLY A 130 6.26 6.32 6.05
N THR A 131 5.53 7.23 5.43
CA THR A 131 4.91 8.37 6.13
C THR A 131 3.78 7.92 7.05
N LEU A 132 2.87 7.06 6.58
CA LEU A 132 1.77 6.51 7.39
C LEU A 132 2.30 5.72 8.58
N GLN A 133 3.29 4.86 8.35
CA GLN A 133 3.89 4.05 9.40
C GLN A 133 4.54 4.92 10.48
N ARG A 134 5.35 5.92 10.08
CA ARG A 134 6.03 6.83 11.03
C ARG A 134 5.09 7.80 11.73
N ALA A 135 4.15 8.40 10.98
CA ALA A 135 3.34 9.51 11.50
C ALA A 135 2.10 9.05 12.27
N ARG A 136 1.60 7.85 11.99
CA ARG A 136 0.33 7.37 12.55
C ARG A 136 0.48 6.05 13.30
N LEU A 137 0.97 5.01 12.63
CA LEU A 137 1.02 3.68 13.23
C LEU A 137 2.05 3.56 14.34
N SER A 138 3.12 4.36 14.32
CA SER A 138 4.12 4.38 15.40
C SER A 138 3.56 4.85 16.75
N GLN A 139 2.44 5.55 16.76
CA GLN A 139 1.77 6.06 17.95
C GLN A 139 0.67 5.11 18.49
N MET A 140 0.35 4.06 17.73
CA MET A 140 -0.71 3.11 18.11
C MET A 140 -0.20 2.08 19.11
N HIS A 141 -1.06 1.65 20.03
CA HIS A 141 -0.82 0.45 20.80
C HIS A 141 -0.66 -0.74 19.84
N GLY A 142 0.21 -1.68 20.18
CA GLY A 142 0.51 -2.81 19.28
C GLY A 142 1.53 -2.50 18.18
N HIS A 143 2.14 -1.30 18.15
CA HIS A 143 3.22 -1.00 17.22
C HIS A 143 4.42 -1.93 17.41
N ILE A 144 4.86 -2.59 16.33
CA ILE A 144 5.92 -3.61 16.36
C ILE A 144 7.28 -3.12 15.82
N GLY A 145 7.34 -1.86 15.38
CA GLY A 145 8.55 -1.30 14.75
C GLY A 145 8.70 -1.67 13.27
N ASN A 146 9.35 -0.79 12.53
CA ASN A 146 9.52 -0.87 11.07
C ASN A 146 10.85 -1.52 10.63
N SER A 147 11.66 -2.03 11.56
CA SER A 147 12.90 -2.75 11.26
C SER A 147 13.11 -3.85 12.31
N LEU A 148 13.92 -4.87 11.97
CA LEU A 148 14.27 -5.94 12.91
C LEU A 148 14.88 -5.38 14.19
N ALA A 149 15.82 -4.44 14.10
CA ALA A 149 16.45 -3.81 15.26
C ALA A 149 15.44 -3.07 16.16
N LYS A 150 14.48 -2.35 15.56
CA LYS A 150 13.41 -1.70 16.33
C LYS A 150 12.45 -2.70 16.96
N ARG A 151 12.14 -3.79 16.28
CA ARG A 151 11.33 -4.88 16.85
C ARG A 151 12.01 -5.51 18.05
N GLU A 152 13.27 -5.84 17.95
CA GLU A 152 14.08 -6.37 19.06
C GLU A 152 14.12 -5.40 20.23
N MET A 153 14.32 -4.10 19.98
CA MET A 153 14.29 -3.08 21.05
C MET A 153 12.93 -2.98 21.74
N ILE A 154 11.83 -3.05 20.99
CA ILE A 154 10.47 -3.07 21.54
C ILE A 154 10.24 -4.36 22.31
N GLU A 155 10.75 -5.49 21.80
CA GLU A 155 10.67 -6.79 22.45
C GLU A 155 11.43 -6.87 23.75
N GLN A 156 12.59 -6.26 23.82
CA GLN A 156 13.37 -6.16 25.06
C GLN A 156 12.72 -5.25 26.12
N LYS A 157 12.08 -4.16 25.68
CA LYS A 157 11.46 -3.17 26.57
C LYS A 157 10.05 -3.56 27.05
N THR A 158 9.37 -4.45 26.33
CA THR A 158 7.99 -4.84 26.65
C THR A 158 7.88 -6.35 26.71
N PRO A 159 7.87 -6.97 27.91
CA PRO A 159 7.72 -8.41 28.07
C PRO A 159 6.49 -8.95 27.33
N LYS A 160 6.62 -10.13 26.71
CA LYS A 160 5.55 -10.77 25.90
C LYS A 160 4.19 -10.86 26.63
N LYS A 161 4.19 -10.95 27.95
CA LYS A 161 2.98 -11.00 28.78
C LYS A 161 2.23 -9.66 28.81
N GLU A 162 2.94 -8.52 28.79
CA GLU A 162 2.30 -7.20 28.80
C GLU A 162 1.77 -6.79 27.43
N ARG A 163 2.36 -7.31 26.34
CA ARG A 163 1.82 -7.09 24.99
C ARG A 163 0.48 -7.79 24.78
N LYS A 164 0.29 -8.98 25.40
CA LYS A 164 -0.98 -9.72 25.36
C LYS A 164 -2.03 -9.16 26.31
N ALA A 165 -1.65 -8.37 27.29
CA ALA A 165 -2.54 -7.85 28.32
C ALA A 165 -2.99 -6.39 28.09
N LYS A 166 -2.39 -5.68 27.14
CA LYS A 166 -2.75 -4.28 26.79
C LYS A 166 -3.57 -4.15 25.51
N ASP A 167 -3.92 -5.27 24.91
CA ASP A 167 -4.79 -5.33 23.74
C ASP A 167 -6.25 -5.50 24.14
#